data_57f3c2da38802069ee1b6432ef519580
#
_entry.id   57f3c2da38802069ee1b6432ef519580
#
_cell.length_a   1.000
_cell.length_b   1.000
_cell.length_c   1.000
_cell.angle_alpha   90.00
_cell.angle_beta   90.00
_cell.angle_gamma   90.00
#
_symmetry.space_group_name_H-M   'P 1'
#
loop_
_entity.id
_entity.type
_entity.pdbx_description
1 polymer ?
#
loop_
_entity_poly.entity_id
_entity_poly.type
_entity_poly.pdbx_seq_one_letter_code
_entity_poly.pdbx_strand_id
1 'polypeptide(L)'
;MNIRKKTQNNRKIKKTKKIEKTKTKKPTFLYNPNNPKTSFDVYIDKNPNDTIPIKYTTIEDVENTIRKLEKLYRQKKYPHKRIWQVGMIMKVRLEAMNKYKKTKYPNAKNVFGRYILAKRYFKFLGQRTKINGFKERCKLKFIF
;
A
#
# COMPACT_ATOMS: atom_id res chain seq x y z
N MET A 1 -32.00 -44.47 -23.72
CA MET A 1 -30.78 -44.75 -22.96
C MET A 1 -29.59 -43.82 -23.27
N ASN A 2 -29.50 -43.36 -24.49
CA ASN A 2 -28.37 -42.51 -24.87
C ASN A 2 -28.45 -41.07 -24.35
N ILE A 3 -29.62 -40.62 -23.99
CA ILE A 3 -29.87 -39.26 -23.53
C ILE A 3 -29.27 -38.96 -22.14
N ARG A 4 -29.19 -39.99 -21.29
CA ARG A 4 -28.64 -39.84 -19.92
C ARG A 4 -27.15 -39.54 -19.89
N LYS A 5 -26.40 -40.03 -20.85
CA LYS A 5 -24.94 -39.79 -20.94
C LYS A 5 -24.59 -38.36 -21.35
N LYS A 6 -25.42 -37.72 -22.16
CA LYS A 6 -25.19 -36.37 -22.62
C LYS A 6 -25.36 -35.33 -21.51
N THR A 7 -26.29 -35.56 -20.60
CA THR A 7 -26.58 -34.65 -19.50
C THR A 7 -25.45 -34.60 -18.47
N GLN A 8 -24.76 -35.71 -18.30
CA GLN A 8 -23.65 -35.75 -17.32
C GLN A 8 -22.43 -34.95 -17.77
N ASN A 9 -22.16 -34.98 -19.06
CA ASN A 9 -21.00 -34.24 -19.59
C ASN A 9 -21.17 -32.70 -19.47
N ASN A 10 -22.36 -32.22 -19.66
CA ASN A 10 -22.64 -30.79 -19.55
C ASN A 10 -22.49 -30.26 -18.13
N ARG A 11 -22.75 -31.09 -17.13
CA ARG A 11 -22.60 -30.71 -15.72
C ARG A 11 -21.12 -30.58 -15.33
N LYS A 12 -20.25 -31.40 -15.86
CA LYS A 12 -18.82 -31.33 -15.58
C LYS A 12 -18.18 -30.05 -16.14
N ILE A 13 -18.56 -29.68 -17.34
CA ILE A 13 -18.02 -28.48 -17.98
C ILE A 13 -18.40 -27.20 -17.19
N LYS A 14 -19.62 -27.14 -16.69
CA LYS A 14 -20.06 -25.98 -15.89
C LYS A 14 -19.30 -25.83 -14.57
N LYS A 15 -18.95 -26.95 -13.95
CA LYS A 15 -18.17 -26.92 -12.69
C LYS A 15 -16.76 -26.41 -12.93
N THR A 16 -16.13 -26.79 -14.01
CA THR A 16 -14.77 -26.37 -14.33
C THR A 16 -14.69 -24.84 -14.56
N LYS A 17 -15.64 -24.29 -15.28
CA LYS A 17 -15.71 -22.83 -15.50
C LYS A 17 -15.88 -22.04 -14.23
N LYS A 18 -16.63 -22.57 -13.27
CA LYS A 18 -16.85 -21.90 -11.99
C LYS A 18 -15.59 -21.86 -11.12
N ILE A 19 -14.77 -22.90 -11.22
CA ILE A 19 -13.51 -22.98 -10.46
C ILE A 19 -12.47 -22.00 -11.02
N GLU A 20 -12.42 -21.82 -12.32
CA GLU A 20 -11.51 -20.87 -12.94
C GLU A 20 -11.78 -19.42 -12.53
N LYS A 21 -13.05 -19.04 -12.42
CA LYS A 21 -13.43 -17.69 -11.98
C LYS A 21 -12.98 -17.36 -10.56
N THR A 22 -12.86 -18.35 -9.70
CA THR A 22 -12.42 -18.11 -8.33
C THR A 22 -10.91 -17.97 -8.20
N LYS A 23 -10.16 -18.56 -9.13
CA LYS A 23 -8.69 -18.46 -9.10
C LYS A 23 -8.17 -17.07 -9.49
N THR A 24 -8.92 -16.33 -10.28
CA THR A 24 -8.49 -15.00 -10.74
C THR A 24 -8.58 -13.92 -9.68
N LYS A 25 -9.17 -14.22 -8.53
CA LYS A 25 -9.36 -13.25 -7.44
C LYS A 25 -8.27 -13.25 -6.39
N LYS A 26 -7.20 -14.00 -6.56
CA LYS A 26 -6.10 -13.93 -5.61
C LYS A 26 -5.44 -12.57 -5.69
N PRO A 27 -5.38 -11.86 -4.59
CA PRO A 27 -4.78 -10.55 -4.59
C PRO A 27 -3.29 -10.67 -4.84
N THR A 28 -2.85 -9.99 -5.82
CA THR A 28 -1.46 -9.78 -6.13
C THR A 28 -1.13 -8.36 -5.74
N PHE A 29 -1.28 -8.08 -4.48
CA PHE A 29 -1.20 -6.71 -3.98
C PHE A 29 0.19 -6.31 -3.52
N LEU A 30 1.15 -7.21 -3.59
CA LEU A 30 2.48 -6.92 -3.08
C LEU A 30 3.37 -6.37 -4.17
N TYR A 31 3.99 -5.25 -3.86
CA TYR A 31 5.04 -4.70 -4.69
C TYR A 31 6.26 -5.61 -4.66
N ASN A 32 6.66 -6.10 -5.82
CA ASN A 32 7.85 -6.89 -5.98
C ASN A 32 8.93 -6.06 -6.68
N PRO A 33 10.00 -5.67 -5.98
CA PRO A 33 11.05 -4.86 -6.60
C PRO A 33 11.78 -5.57 -7.74
N ASN A 34 11.74 -6.90 -7.77
CA ASN A 34 12.36 -7.67 -8.86
C ASN A 34 11.52 -7.69 -10.13
N ASN A 35 10.24 -7.37 -10.03
CA ASN A 35 9.35 -7.32 -11.18
C ASN A 35 8.33 -6.17 -11.05
N PRO A 36 8.79 -4.93 -11.24
CA PRO A 36 7.92 -3.77 -11.07
C PRO A 36 6.74 -3.71 -12.04
N LYS A 37 6.88 -4.32 -13.22
CA LYS A 37 5.84 -4.28 -14.25
C LYS A 37 4.61 -5.10 -13.88
N THR A 38 4.79 -6.18 -13.13
CA THR A 38 3.69 -7.05 -12.71
C THR A 38 3.30 -6.85 -11.25
N SER A 39 3.99 -5.94 -10.58
CA SER A 39 3.73 -5.64 -9.18
C SER A 39 2.57 -4.68 -9.03
N PHE A 40 1.74 -4.97 -8.06
CA PHE A 40 0.70 -4.04 -7.65
C PHE A 40 1.17 -3.29 -6.42
N ASP A 41 0.88 -2.03 -6.41
CA ASP A 41 1.05 -1.21 -5.23
C ASP A 41 0.08 -1.71 -4.15
N VAL A 42 0.57 -1.97 -2.95
CA VAL A 42 -0.29 -2.32 -1.81
C VAL A 42 -1.34 -1.27 -1.52
N TYR A 43 -1.15 -0.12 -2.11
CA TYR A 43 -2.03 1.02 -1.98
C TYR A 43 -3.11 1.06 -3.06
N ILE A 44 -3.08 0.15 -4.02
CA ILE A 44 -4.13 0.07 -5.02
C ILE A 44 -5.42 -0.31 -4.33
N ASP A 45 -6.30 0.63 -4.31
CA ASP A 45 -7.62 0.48 -3.73
C ASP A 45 -8.62 0.16 -4.83
N LYS A 46 -9.54 -0.73 -4.53
CA LYS A 46 -10.67 -0.99 -5.42
C LYS A 46 -11.62 0.19 -5.48
N ASN A 47 -11.53 1.08 -4.53
CA ASN A 47 -12.34 2.29 -4.47
C ASN A 47 -11.45 3.51 -4.68
N PRO A 48 -11.40 4.08 -5.90
CA PRO A 48 -10.58 5.26 -6.16
C PRO A 48 -10.94 6.48 -5.32
N ASN A 49 -12.16 6.55 -4.83
CA ASN A 49 -12.63 7.66 -3.99
C ASN A 49 -12.00 7.65 -2.58
N ASP A 50 -11.43 6.51 -2.20
CA ASP A 50 -10.80 6.34 -0.89
C ASP A 50 -9.28 6.47 -0.96
N THR A 51 -8.75 6.89 -2.08
CA THR A 51 -7.32 7.04 -2.29
C THR A 51 -6.80 8.30 -1.62
N ILE A 52 -5.72 8.18 -0.85
CA ILE A 52 -5.03 9.33 -0.25
C ILE A 52 -3.87 9.70 -1.16
N PRO A 53 -3.93 10.86 -1.84
CA PRO A 53 -2.80 11.30 -2.65
C PRO A 53 -1.63 11.71 -1.77
N ILE A 54 -0.43 11.27 -2.16
CA ILE A 54 0.81 11.60 -1.44
C ILE A 54 1.81 12.23 -2.38
N LYS A 55 2.60 13.16 -1.85
CA LYS A 55 3.74 13.77 -2.52
C LYS A 55 5.00 13.52 -1.71
N TYR A 56 6.09 13.25 -2.39
CA TYR A 56 7.37 13.00 -1.74
C TYR A 56 8.57 13.40 -2.62
N THR A 57 8.35 14.39 -3.48
CA THR A 57 9.37 14.89 -4.41
C THR A 57 10.44 15.75 -3.73
N THR A 58 10.10 16.41 -2.64
CA THR A 58 11.00 17.21 -1.82
C THR A 58 10.88 16.81 -0.35
N ILE A 59 11.81 17.26 0.48
CA ILE A 59 11.70 17.04 1.94
C ILE A 59 10.43 17.68 2.47
N GLU A 60 10.13 18.89 2.01
CA GLU A 60 8.92 19.61 2.38
C GLU A 60 7.66 18.83 2.00
N ASP A 61 7.63 18.23 0.81
CA ASP A 61 6.53 17.37 0.39
C ASP A 61 6.33 16.19 1.34
N VAL A 62 7.41 15.56 1.79
CA VAL A 62 7.35 14.45 2.74
C VAL A 62 6.80 14.91 4.08
N GLU A 63 7.29 16.05 4.59
CA GLU A 63 6.78 16.63 5.83
C GLU A 63 5.29 16.95 5.74
N ASN A 64 4.87 17.58 4.66
CA ASN A 64 3.47 17.94 4.45
C ASN A 64 2.58 16.71 4.31
N THR A 65 3.08 15.67 3.66
CA THR A 65 2.38 14.39 3.57
C THR A 65 2.18 13.76 4.94
N ILE A 66 3.22 13.77 5.78
CA ILE A 66 3.14 13.27 7.15
C ILE A 66 2.09 14.06 7.96
N ARG A 67 2.12 15.38 7.88
CA ARG A 67 1.14 16.23 8.56
C ARG A 67 -0.28 15.93 8.10
N LYS A 68 -0.46 15.75 6.81
CA LYS A 68 -1.75 15.38 6.23
C LYS A 68 -2.26 14.03 6.75
N LEU A 69 -1.40 13.02 6.77
CA LEU A 69 -1.75 11.70 7.26
C LEU A 69 -2.13 11.73 8.74
N GLU A 70 -1.38 12.46 9.55
CA GLU A 70 -1.67 12.62 10.97
C GLU A 70 -2.98 13.35 11.22
N LYS A 71 -3.24 14.38 10.44
CA LYS A 71 -4.52 15.10 10.49
C LYS A 71 -5.71 14.21 10.15
N LEU A 72 -5.60 13.45 9.07
CA LEU A 72 -6.65 12.52 8.64
C LEU A 72 -6.92 11.45 9.70
N TYR A 73 -5.87 10.96 10.34
CA TYR A 73 -6.02 10.01 11.43
C TYR A 73 -6.77 10.61 12.62
N ARG A 74 -6.37 11.79 13.07
CA ARG A 74 -6.98 12.47 14.22
C ARG A 74 -8.43 12.85 13.97
N GLN A 75 -8.77 13.16 12.73
CA GLN A 75 -10.14 13.43 12.33
C GLN A 75 -10.98 12.17 12.17
N LYS A 76 -10.40 10.99 12.42
CA LYS A 76 -11.05 9.69 12.23
C LYS A 76 -11.56 9.43 10.82
N LYS A 77 -10.97 10.10 9.82
CA LYS A 77 -11.34 9.86 8.42
C LYS A 77 -10.82 8.53 7.91
N TYR A 78 -9.69 8.08 8.43
CA TYR A 78 -9.09 6.81 8.06
C TYR A 78 -8.61 6.08 9.31
N PRO A 79 -8.75 4.75 9.35
CA PRO A 79 -8.23 3.96 10.45
C PRO A 79 -6.69 3.94 10.44
N HIS A 80 -6.10 3.63 11.57
CA HIS A 80 -4.64 3.53 11.70
C HIS A 80 -4.01 2.62 10.66
N LYS A 81 -4.65 1.50 10.36
CA LYS A 81 -4.18 0.54 9.35
C LYS A 81 -3.96 1.21 7.99
N ARG A 82 -4.88 2.09 7.60
CA ARG A 82 -4.78 2.80 6.32
C ARG A 82 -3.61 3.78 6.32
N ILE A 83 -3.46 4.54 7.39
CA ILE A 83 -2.33 5.47 7.55
C ILE A 83 -1.00 4.72 7.54
N TRP A 84 -0.95 3.59 8.22
CA TRP A 84 0.23 2.72 8.24
C TRP A 84 0.59 2.24 6.82
N GLN A 85 -0.40 1.81 6.04
CA GLN A 85 -0.18 1.38 4.66
C GLN A 85 0.41 2.50 3.79
N VAL A 86 -0.14 3.69 3.90
CA VAL A 86 0.35 4.85 3.12
C VAL A 86 1.77 5.21 3.54
N GLY A 87 2.05 5.23 4.81
CA GLY A 87 3.41 5.48 5.33
C GLY A 87 4.41 4.43 4.84
N MET A 88 4.00 3.18 4.80
CA MET A 88 4.83 2.10 4.26
C MET A 88 5.15 2.32 2.79
N ILE A 89 4.16 2.66 1.98
CA ILE A 89 4.35 2.89 0.55
C ILE A 89 5.33 4.03 0.31
N MET A 90 5.16 5.14 1.00
CA MET A 90 6.07 6.28 0.89
C MET A 90 7.50 5.88 1.24
N LYS A 91 7.68 5.16 2.34
CA LYS A 91 8.99 4.66 2.78
C LYS A 91 9.62 3.73 1.74
N VAL A 92 8.86 2.77 1.23
CA VAL A 92 9.36 1.78 0.26
C VAL A 92 9.75 2.45 -1.06
N ARG A 93 8.97 3.38 -1.54
CA ARG A 93 9.27 4.12 -2.77
C ARG A 93 10.53 4.97 -2.64
N LEU A 94 10.68 5.66 -1.54
CA LEU A 94 11.88 6.47 -1.29
C LEU A 94 13.12 5.61 -1.04
N GLU A 95 12.97 4.46 -0.42
CA GLU A 95 14.05 3.48 -0.26
C GLU A 95 14.53 2.98 -1.62
N ALA A 96 13.62 2.62 -2.51
CA ALA A 96 13.96 2.21 -3.86
C ALA A 96 14.65 3.34 -4.64
N MET A 97 14.14 4.56 -4.52
CA MET A 97 14.73 5.73 -5.15
C MET A 97 16.15 5.98 -4.64
N ASN A 98 16.38 5.84 -3.35
CA ASN A 98 17.70 5.99 -2.76
C ASN A 98 18.67 4.91 -3.23
N LYS A 99 18.21 3.67 -3.33
CA LYS A 99 19.00 2.55 -3.82
C LYS A 99 19.45 2.74 -5.28
N TYR A 100 18.56 3.25 -6.12
CA TYR A 100 18.81 3.41 -7.56
C TYR A 100 19.11 4.85 -7.97
N LYS A 101 19.52 5.69 -7.03
CA LYS A 101 19.74 7.11 -7.29
C LYS A 101 20.73 7.36 -8.43
N LYS A 102 21.88 6.67 -8.42
CA LYS A 102 22.94 6.89 -9.39
C LYS A 102 22.55 6.44 -10.81
N THR A 103 21.71 5.42 -10.92
CA THR A 103 21.38 4.82 -12.21
C THR A 103 20.07 5.32 -12.78
N LYS A 104 19.02 5.41 -11.98
CA LYS A 104 17.67 5.75 -12.45
C LYS A 104 17.22 7.17 -12.09
N TYR A 105 17.79 7.74 -11.04
CA TYR A 105 17.35 9.04 -10.52
C TYR A 105 18.52 9.99 -10.29
N PRO A 106 19.41 10.19 -11.29
CA PRO A 106 20.62 10.98 -11.09
C PRO A 106 20.35 12.45 -10.75
N ASN A 107 19.22 12.97 -11.19
CA ASN A 107 18.84 14.37 -10.96
C ASN A 107 17.96 14.58 -9.73
N ALA A 108 17.59 13.51 -9.04
CA ALA A 108 16.77 13.62 -7.84
C ALA A 108 17.57 14.20 -6.67
N LYS A 109 17.00 15.20 -6.00
CA LYS A 109 17.65 15.90 -4.89
C LYS A 109 17.16 15.40 -3.55
N ASN A 110 18.06 15.38 -2.57
CA ASN A 110 17.74 15.04 -1.18
C ASN A 110 17.01 13.70 -1.00
N VAL A 111 17.30 12.74 -1.85
CA VAL A 111 16.64 11.43 -1.82
C VAL A 111 16.87 10.74 -0.48
N PHE A 112 18.10 10.77 0.01
CA PHE A 112 18.44 10.16 1.28
C PHE A 112 17.71 10.82 2.45
N GLY A 113 17.68 12.15 2.49
CA GLY A 113 16.95 12.89 3.53
C GLY A 113 15.46 12.58 3.53
N ARG A 114 14.85 12.53 2.34
CA ARG A 114 13.45 12.17 2.19
C ARG A 114 13.18 10.74 2.66
N TYR A 115 14.05 9.82 2.29
CA TYR A 115 13.95 8.43 2.70
C TYR A 115 14.05 8.28 4.22
N ILE A 116 15.04 8.93 4.84
CA ILE A 116 15.22 8.86 6.30
C ILE A 116 14.00 9.40 7.04
N LEU A 117 13.45 10.50 6.58
CA LEU A 117 12.24 11.07 7.19
C LEU A 117 11.04 10.12 7.07
N ALA A 118 10.82 9.55 5.89
CA ALA A 118 9.76 8.58 5.68
C ALA A 118 9.97 7.31 6.52
N LYS A 119 11.21 6.85 6.65
CA LYS A 119 11.58 5.71 7.49
C LYS A 119 11.28 5.97 8.96
N ARG A 120 11.62 7.14 9.45
CA ARG A 120 11.33 7.55 10.82
C ARG A 120 9.82 7.58 11.08
N TYR A 121 9.07 8.13 10.15
CA TYR A 121 7.62 8.17 10.26
C TYR A 121 7.02 6.76 10.24
N PHE A 122 7.48 5.90 9.37
CA PHE A 122 7.01 4.52 9.33
C PHE A 122 7.31 3.77 10.63
N LYS A 123 8.49 3.98 11.21
CA LYS A 123 8.83 3.44 12.53
C LYS A 123 7.89 3.95 13.62
N PHE A 124 7.57 5.22 13.59
CA PHE A 124 6.57 5.83 14.49
C PHE A 124 5.21 5.16 14.34
N LEU A 125 4.75 4.92 13.12
CA LEU A 125 3.49 4.23 12.87
C LEU A 125 3.51 2.80 13.42
N GLY A 126 4.64 2.13 13.33
CA GLY A 126 4.82 0.81 13.95
C GLY A 126 4.70 0.84 15.47
N GLN A 127 5.24 1.86 16.11
CA GLN A 127 5.08 2.07 17.56
C GLN A 127 3.63 2.32 17.92
N ARG A 128 2.93 3.14 17.14
CA ARG A 128 1.50 3.41 17.35
C ARG A 128 0.64 2.16 17.20
N THR A 129 1.03 1.25 16.33
CA THR A 129 0.34 -0.04 16.16
C THR A 129 0.28 -0.84 17.46
N LYS A 130 1.31 -0.74 18.28
CA LYS A 130 1.41 -1.47 19.57
C LYS A 130 0.53 -0.89 20.66
N ILE A 131 0.00 0.29 20.48
CA ILE A 131 -0.85 0.97 21.44
C ILE A 131 -2.31 0.63 21.14
N ASN A 132 -3.08 0.31 22.17
CA ASN A 132 -4.50 0.00 22.04
C ASN A 132 -5.35 1.25 22.26
N GLY A 133 -6.33 1.42 21.40
CA GLY A 133 -7.32 2.48 21.50
C GLY A 133 -6.90 3.80 20.85
N PHE A 134 -7.89 4.47 20.27
CA PHE A 134 -7.67 5.69 19.50
C PHE A 134 -7.14 6.84 20.38
N LYS A 135 -7.70 7.04 21.55
CA LYS A 135 -7.27 8.11 22.47
C LYS A 135 -5.81 7.95 22.87
N GLU A 136 -5.42 6.74 23.23
CA GLU A 136 -4.04 6.46 23.61
C GLU A 136 -3.08 6.60 22.44
N ARG A 137 -3.47 6.17 21.26
CA ARG A 137 -2.68 6.33 20.04
C ARG A 137 -2.47 7.80 19.69
N CYS A 138 -3.45 8.66 19.93
CA CYS A 138 -3.34 10.10 19.66
C CYS A 138 -2.37 10.82 20.59
N LYS A 139 -2.05 10.23 21.74
CA LYS A 139 -1.04 10.78 22.66
C LYS A 139 0.38 10.69 22.09
N LEU A 140 0.63 9.66 21.28
CA LEU A 140 1.90 9.51 20.58
C LEU A 140 1.95 10.47 19.39
N LYS A 141 2.93 11.38 19.39
CA LYS A 141 3.08 12.39 18.34
C LYS A 141 4.40 12.21 17.62
N PHE A 142 4.38 12.40 16.30
CA PHE A 142 5.58 12.37 15.50
C PHE A 142 6.33 13.69 15.64
N ILE A 143 7.62 13.62 15.86
CA ILE A 143 8.51 14.77 15.95
C ILE A 143 9.41 14.77 14.72
N PHE A 144 9.35 15.85 13.96
CA PHE A 144 10.11 16.03 12.72
C PHE A 144 11.61 16.17 12.92
#